data_3824ebffbf999cd33767749d1190f859
#
_entry.id   3824ebffbf999cd33767749d1190f859
#
_cell.length_a   1.000
_cell.length_b   1.000
_cell.length_c   1.000
_cell.angle_alpha   90.00
_cell.angle_beta   90.00
_cell.angle_gamma   90.00
#
_symmetry.space_group_name_H-M   'P 1'
#
loop_
_entity.id
_entity.type
_entity.pdbx_description
1 polymer ?
#
loop_
_entity_poly.entity_id
_entity_poly.type
_entity_poly.pdbx_seq_one_letter_code
_entity_poly.pdbx_strand_id
1 'polypeptide(L)'
;MASPNIEAIQACYAGFRDRDIEGILSGMHPDVEWVHPEGMATYGLGGTKLGHAGIKEFLARVPTVLGGMRLAPKEFIEQGDRVVVFGTREVTSLSGRTVTLDFVHSWTMRDGRATRMEDIFDTVAFHELIES
;
A
#
# COMPACT_ATOMS: atom_id res chain seq x y z
N MET A 1 -4.03 8.56 22.28
CA MET A 1 -2.60 8.47 21.94
C MET A 1 -2.37 7.29 21.03
N ALA A 2 -1.70 7.48 19.90
CA ALA A 2 -1.42 6.38 18.99
C ALA A 2 -0.41 5.41 19.59
N SER A 3 -0.59 4.12 19.33
CA SER A 3 0.33 3.07 19.75
C SER A 3 1.62 3.11 18.91
N PRO A 4 2.70 2.44 19.36
CA PRO A 4 3.91 2.32 18.54
C PRO A 4 3.64 1.70 17.16
N ASN A 5 2.75 0.72 17.08
CA ASN A 5 2.39 0.10 15.80
C ASN A 5 1.70 1.09 14.87
N ILE A 6 0.71 1.82 15.37
CA ILE A 6 0.00 2.83 14.57
C ILE A 6 0.95 3.94 14.15
N GLU A 7 1.82 4.41 15.05
CA GLU A 7 2.81 5.44 14.72
C GLU A 7 3.75 4.99 13.59
N ALA A 8 4.22 3.73 13.64
CA ALA A 8 5.08 3.19 12.60
C ALA A 8 4.36 3.14 11.24
N ILE A 9 3.07 2.76 11.25
CA ILE A 9 2.27 2.70 10.03
C ILE A 9 1.99 4.10 9.49
N GLN A 10 1.71 5.06 10.37
CA GLN A 10 1.51 6.46 9.95
C GLN A 10 2.78 7.03 9.32
N ALA A 11 3.95 6.66 9.84
CA ALA A 11 5.23 7.06 9.24
C ALA A 11 5.41 6.46 7.85
N CYS A 12 4.95 5.22 7.62
CA CYS A 12 4.93 4.62 6.30
C CYS A 12 4.07 5.42 5.33
N TYR A 13 2.86 5.80 5.73
CA TYR A 13 1.99 6.60 4.88
C TYR A 13 2.60 7.97 4.57
N ALA A 14 3.28 8.58 5.54
CA ALA A 14 4.01 9.82 5.29
C ALA A 14 5.13 9.62 4.27
N GLY A 15 5.83 8.49 4.33
CA GLY A 15 6.84 8.13 3.34
C GLY A 15 6.26 8.01 1.93
N PHE A 16 5.09 7.39 1.79
CA PHE A 16 4.39 7.33 0.50
C PHE A 16 4.03 8.73 -0.01
N ARG A 17 3.45 9.56 0.86
CA ARG A 17 3.08 10.93 0.51
C ARG A 17 4.28 11.73 0.00
N ASP A 18 5.41 11.59 0.67
CA ASP A 18 6.62 12.37 0.41
C ASP A 18 7.56 11.70 -0.60
N ARG A 19 7.18 10.52 -1.11
CA ARG A 19 7.98 9.69 -2.03
C ARG A 19 9.36 9.37 -1.45
N ASP A 20 9.38 9.12 -0.14
CA ASP A 20 10.58 8.77 0.61
C ASP A 20 10.65 7.26 0.78
N ILE A 21 11.32 6.58 -0.14
CA ILE A 21 11.42 5.11 -0.15
C ILE A 21 12.10 4.60 1.11
N GLU A 22 13.18 5.25 1.55
CA GLU A 22 13.88 4.84 2.76
C GLU A 22 12.98 4.99 4.00
N GLY A 23 12.17 6.05 4.05
CA GLY A 23 11.18 6.23 5.11
C GLY A 23 10.14 5.12 5.13
N ILE A 24 9.68 4.67 3.95
CA ILE A 24 8.76 3.55 3.85
C ILE A 24 9.43 2.27 4.36
N LEU A 25 10.62 1.96 3.88
CA LEU A 25 11.31 0.72 4.20
C LEU A 25 11.75 0.63 5.66
N SER A 26 12.01 1.76 6.31
CA SER A 26 12.42 1.78 7.71
C SER A 26 11.36 1.20 8.65
N GLY A 27 10.09 1.26 8.27
CA GLY A 27 8.98 0.66 9.03
C GLY A 27 8.69 -0.79 8.66
N MET A 28 9.47 -1.37 7.76
CA MET A 28 9.28 -2.73 7.25
C MET A 28 10.35 -3.68 7.75
N HIS A 29 9.93 -4.86 8.20
CA HIS A 29 10.87 -5.93 8.54
C HIS A 29 11.62 -6.35 7.26
N PRO A 30 12.91 -6.77 7.35
CA PRO A 30 13.65 -7.22 6.17
C PRO A 30 12.98 -8.33 5.37
N ASP A 31 12.18 -9.17 6.02
CA ASP A 31 11.47 -10.29 5.40
C ASP A 31 9.98 -10.00 5.17
N VAL A 32 9.60 -8.73 5.09
CA VAL A 32 8.20 -8.32 4.95
C VAL A 32 7.54 -8.95 3.73
N GLU A 33 6.27 -9.32 3.89
CA GLU A 33 5.42 -9.75 2.79
C GLU A 33 4.54 -8.58 2.36
N TRP A 34 4.67 -8.18 1.11
CA TRP A 34 3.91 -7.06 0.53
C TRP A 34 2.91 -7.65 -0.46
N VAL A 35 1.63 -7.69 -0.03
CA VAL A 35 0.60 -8.48 -0.71
C VAL A 35 -0.43 -7.60 -1.39
N HIS A 36 -0.69 -7.88 -2.65
CA HIS A 36 -1.75 -7.24 -3.43
C HIS A 36 -2.63 -8.30 -4.08
N PRO A 37 -3.87 -7.95 -4.44
CA PRO A 37 -4.79 -8.93 -5.05
C PRO A 37 -4.22 -9.55 -6.33
N GLU A 38 -4.45 -10.83 -6.51
CA GLU A 38 -4.05 -11.54 -7.73
C GLU A 38 -4.71 -10.92 -8.98
N GLY A 39 -5.87 -10.28 -8.82
CA GLY A 39 -6.52 -9.56 -9.91
C GLY A 39 -5.67 -8.46 -10.53
N MET A 40 -4.58 -8.04 -9.88
CA MET A 40 -3.65 -7.04 -10.39
C MET A 40 -2.42 -7.65 -11.06
N ALA A 41 -2.34 -8.99 -11.12
CA ALA A 41 -1.16 -9.69 -11.67
C ALA A 41 -0.91 -9.33 -13.14
N THR A 42 -1.97 -9.09 -13.92
CA THR A 42 -1.87 -8.66 -15.32
C THR A 42 -0.96 -7.45 -15.51
N TYR A 43 -0.96 -6.55 -14.51
CA TYR A 43 -0.16 -5.32 -14.57
C TYR A 43 1.17 -5.44 -13.84
N GLY A 44 1.49 -6.63 -13.32
CA GLY A 44 2.70 -6.86 -12.52
C GLY A 44 2.61 -6.30 -11.11
N LEU A 45 1.40 -6.00 -10.64
CA LEU A 45 1.15 -5.40 -9.31
C LEU A 45 0.47 -6.36 -8.35
N GLY A 46 0.16 -7.58 -8.75
CA GLY A 46 -0.53 -8.56 -7.90
C GLY A 46 0.40 -9.55 -7.24
N GLY A 47 -0.17 -10.30 -6.30
CA GLY A 47 0.54 -11.35 -5.59
C GLY A 47 1.38 -10.84 -4.44
N THR A 48 2.32 -11.68 -3.98
CA THR A 48 3.18 -11.38 -2.85
C THR A 48 4.58 -11.01 -3.33
N LYS A 49 5.05 -9.82 -2.90
CA LYS A 49 6.42 -9.38 -3.11
C LYS A 49 7.15 -9.53 -1.78
N LEU A 50 8.40 -9.99 -1.80
CA LEU A 50 9.13 -10.32 -0.59
C LEU A 50 10.25 -9.33 -0.29
N GLY A 51 10.31 -8.88 0.97
CA GLY A 51 11.40 -8.08 1.50
C GLY A 51 11.44 -6.67 0.92
N HIS A 52 12.49 -5.94 1.30
CA HIS A 52 12.68 -4.57 0.81
C HIS A 52 12.85 -4.53 -0.71
N ALA A 53 13.55 -5.52 -1.28
CA ALA A 53 13.73 -5.60 -2.73
C ALA A 53 12.38 -5.77 -3.45
N GLY A 54 11.48 -6.58 -2.89
CA GLY A 54 10.14 -6.78 -3.46
C GLY A 54 9.30 -5.52 -3.42
N ILE A 55 9.37 -4.75 -2.33
CA ILE A 55 8.67 -3.47 -2.23
C ILE A 55 9.22 -2.47 -3.24
N LYS A 56 10.55 -2.38 -3.38
CA LYS A 56 11.17 -1.48 -4.36
C LYS A 56 10.74 -1.82 -5.78
N GLU A 57 10.71 -3.11 -6.12
CA GLU A 57 10.26 -3.58 -7.42
C GLU A 57 8.80 -3.16 -7.68
N PHE A 58 7.92 -3.37 -6.68
CA PHE A 58 6.52 -2.98 -6.76
C PHE A 58 6.40 -1.47 -6.99
N LEU A 59 7.07 -0.66 -6.18
CA LEU A 59 7.00 0.80 -6.27
C LEU A 59 7.54 1.32 -7.61
N ALA A 60 8.56 0.67 -8.17
CA ALA A 60 9.08 1.02 -9.49
C ALA A 60 8.10 0.67 -10.61
N ARG A 61 7.28 -0.35 -10.41
CA ARG A 61 6.29 -0.78 -11.41
C ARG A 61 5.09 0.15 -11.49
N VAL A 62 4.64 0.70 -10.35
CA VAL A 62 3.42 1.52 -10.27
C VAL A 62 3.39 2.66 -11.31
N PRO A 63 4.45 3.47 -11.48
CA PRO A 63 4.41 4.56 -12.46
C PRO A 63 4.34 4.09 -13.92
N THR A 64 4.61 2.83 -14.22
CA THR A 64 4.48 2.28 -15.56
C THR A 64 3.03 1.91 -15.89
N VAL A 65 2.17 1.84 -14.87
CA VAL A 65 0.77 1.44 -14.98
C VAL A 65 -0.18 2.60 -14.71
N LEU A 66 0.18 3.48 -13.77
CA LEU A 66 -0.66 4.58 -13.30
C LEU A 66 0.06 5.92 -13.46
N GLY A 67 -0.73 6.98 -13.69
CA GLY A 67 -0.21 8.35 -13.72
C GLY A 67 -0.02 8.95 -12.34
N GLY A 68 -0.70 8.42 -11.32
CA GLY A 68 -0.56 8.90 -9.95
C GLY A 68 -1.45 8.16 -8.97
N MET A 69 -1.07 8.25 -7.70
CA MET A 69 -1.86 7.69 -6.61
C MET A 69 -1.61 8.48 -5.34
N ARG A 70 -2.68 8.82 -4.62
CA ARG A 70 -2.60 9.52 -3.33
C ARG A 70 -3.44 8.77 -2.31
N LEU A 71 -2.82 8.34 -1.23
CA LEU A 71 -3.48 7.60 -0.16
C LEU A 71 -4.02 8.57 0.89
N ALA A 72 -5.24 8.31 1.36
CA ALA A 72 -5.86 9.06 2.45
C ALA A 72 -6.35 8.06 3.51
N PRO A 73 -5.45 7.56 4.39
CA PRO A 73 -5.84 6.69 5.48
C PRO A 73 -6.71 7.45 6.47
N LYS A 74 -7.82 6.85 6.89
CA LYS A 74 -8.83 7.54 7.71
C LYS A 74 -9.06 6.92 9.06
N GLU A 75 -9.06 5.60 9.16
CA GLU A 75 -9.38 4.91 10.39
C GLU A 75 -8.38 3.79 10.64
N PHE A 76 -7.85 3.74 11.87
CA PHE A 76 -6.87 2.75 12.28
C PHE A 76 -7.48 1.93 13.42
N ILE A 77 -7.60 0.61 13.22
CA ILE A 77 -8.12 -0.30 14.23
C ILE A 77 -7.01 -1.28 14.59
N GLU A 78 -6.63 -1.30 15.85
CA GLU A 78 -5.55 -2.15 16.34
C GLU A 78 -6.07 -3.22 17.28
N GLN A 79 -5.60 -4.45 17.07
CA GLN A 79 -5.83 -5.55 18.00
C GLN A 79 -4.57 -6.42 18.05
N GLY A 80 -3.87 -6.40 19.18
CA GLY A 80 -2.60 -7.12 19.31
C GLY A 80 -1.58 -6.67 18.28
N ASP A 81 -1.07 -7.61 17.50
CA ASP A 81 -0.06 -7.35 16.48
C ASP A 81 -0.68 -6.95 15.13
N ARG A 82 -1.99 -6.78 15.06
CA ARG A 82 -2.69 -6.48 13.83
C ARG A 82 -3.24 -5.05 13.84
N VAL A 83 -3.07 -4.36 12.73
CA VAL A 83 -3.69 -3.05 12.51
C VAL A 83 -4.39 -3.09 11.16
N VAL A 84 -5.67 -2.71 11.15
CA VAL A 84 -6.44 -2.59 9.91
C VAL A 84 -6.69 -1.11 9.68
N VAL A 85 -6.40 -0.66 8.46
CA VAL A 85 -6.56 0.74 8.09
C VAL A 85 -7.60 0.84 6.98
N PHE A 86 -8.63 1.63 7.22
CA PHE A 86 -9.64 1.97 6.22
C PHE A 86 -9.35 3.38 5.69
N GLY A 87 -9.42 3.53 4.38
CA GLY A 87 -9.22 4.84 3.78
C GLY A 87 -9.67 4.89 2.35
N THR A 88 -9.31 5.99 1.69
CA THR A 88 -9.56 6.16 0.26
C THR A 88 -8.25 6.46 -0.44
N ARG A 89 -8.20 6.19 -1.74
CA ARG A 89 -7.08 6.60 -2.57
C ARG A 89 -7.61 7.28 -3.82
N GLU A 90 -6.92 8.31 -4.23
CA GLU A 90 -7.18 8.98 -5.49
C GLU A 90 -6.20 8.40 -6.50
N VAL A 91 -6.72 7.77 -7.55
CA VAL A 91 -5.89 7.07 -8.54
C VAL A 91 -6.08 7.73 -9.89
N THR A 92 -4.98 8.03 -10.57
CA THR A 92 -4.99 8.65 -11.89
C THR A 92 -4.41 7.67 -12.90
N SER A 93 -5.09 7.46 -14.02
CA SER A 93 -4.61 6.62 -15.10
C SER A 93 -3.50 7.31 -15.89
N LEU A 94 -2.79 6.57 -16.74
CA LEU A 94 -1.80 7.15 -17.64
C LEU A 94 -2.43 8.14 -18.62
N SER A 95 -3.72 7.97 -18.94
CA SER A 95 -4.46 8.89 -19.80
C SER A 95 -4.91 10.18 -19.08
N GLY A 96 -4.74 10.25 -17.75
CA GLY A 96 -5.08 11.42 -16.97
C GLY A 96 -6.45 11.38 -16.28
N ARG A 97 -7.17 10.27 -16.37
CA ARG A 97 -8.46 10.13 -15.69
C ARG A 97 -8.23 9.81 -14.22
N THR A 98 -8.95 10.49 -13.32
CA THR A 98 -8.82 10.32 -11.88
C THR A 98 -10.13 9.79 -11.27
N VAL A 99 -10.01 8.80 -10.38
CA VAL A 99 -11.14 8.29 -9.59
C VAL A 99 -10.70 8.13 -8.14
N THR A 100 -11.68 8.18 -7.23
CA THR A 100 -11.45 7.91 -5.81
C THR A 100 -12.01 6.53 -5.49
N LEU A 101 -11.16 5.67 -4.91
CA LEU A 101 -11.50 4.28 -4.56
C LEU A 101 -11.24 4.05 -3.08
N ASP A 102 -12.04 3.16 -2.48
CA ASP A 102 -11.79 2.73 -1.11
C ASP A 102 -10.63 1.75 -1.07
N PHE A 103 -9.92 1.71 0.05
CA PHE A 103 -8.93 0.66 0.31
C PHE A 103 -9.03 0.18 1.76
N VAL A 104 -8.59 -1.04 1.97
CA VAL A 104 -8.35 -1.61 3.29
C VAL A 104 -6.93 -2.16 3.28
N HIS A 105 -6.10 -1.73 4.24
CA HIS A 105 -4.78 -2.30 4.45
C HIS A 105 -4.79 -3.10 5.74
N SER A 106 -4.41 -4.37 5.65
CA SER A 106 -4.25 -5.23 6.82
C SER A 106 -2.76 -5.38 7.11
N TRP A 107 -2.33 -4.86 8.25
CA TRP A 107 -0.93 -4.86 8.67
C TRP A 107 -0.71 -5.88 9.77
N THR A 108 0.38 -6.64 9.69
CA THR A 108 0.86 -7.49 10.78
C THR A 108 2.20 -6.92 11.24
N MET A 109 2.31 -6.69 12.54
CA MET A 109 3.46 -5.98 13.13
C MET A 109 4.25 -6.91 14.06
N ARG A 110 5.55 -6.66 14.16
CA ARG A 110 6.42 -7.32 15.13
C ARG A 110 7.58 -6.38 15.46
N ASP A 111 7.76 -6.10 16.76
CA ASP A 111 8.84 -5.22 17.25
C ASP A 111 8.85 -3.86 16.56
N GLY A 112 7.65 -3.29 16.34
CA GLY A 112 7.50 -1.96 15.76
C GLY A 112 7.70 -1.87 14.26
N ARG A 113 7.79 -3.02 13.55
CA ARG A 113 7.94 -3.07 12.10
C ARG A 113 6.92 -4.00 11.47
N ALA A 114 6.52 -3.71 10.26
CA ALA A 114 5.56 -4.53 9.52
C ALA A 114 6.24 -5.80 9.01
N THR A 115 5.66 -6.95 9.31
CA THR A 115 6.07 -8.24 8.74
C THR A 115 5.20 -8.63 7.56
N ARG A 116 4.01 -8.02 7.44
CA ARG A 116 3.11 -8.26 6.32
C ARG A 116 2.18 -7.07 6.16
N MET A 117 1.92 -6.70 4.94
CA MET A 117 0.84 -5.77 4.59
C MET A 117 0.07 -6.36 3.43
N GLU A 118 -1.26 -6.37 3.56
CA GLU A 118 -2.14 -6.79 2.49
C GLU A 118 -3.07 -5.66 2.11
N ASP A 119 -3.08 -5.29 0.83
CA ASP A 119 -3.96 -4.28 0.26
C ASP A 119 -5.19 -4.98 -0.32
N ILE A 120 -6.37 -4.54 0.10
CA ILE A 120 -7.65 -5.13 -0.30
C ILE A 120 -8.49 -4.04 -0.96
N PHE A 121 -8.89 -4.24 -2.20
CA PHE A 121 -9.64 -3.24 -2.94
C PHE A 121 -10.38 -3.87 -4.12
N ASP A 122 -11.23 -3.08 -4.75
CA ASP A 122 -11.99 -3.48 -5.94
C ASP A 122 -11.07 -3.47 -7.16
N THR A 123 -10.63 -4.67 -7.58
CA THR A 123 -9.74 -4.80 -8.72
C THR A 123 -10.45 -4.51 -10.04
N VAL A 124 -11.76 -4.73 -10.12
CA VAL A 124 -12.53 -4.40 -11.33
C VAL A 124 -12.48 -2.91 -11.60
N ALA A 125 -12.68 -2.09 -10.57
CA ALA A 125 -12.61 -0.63 -10.70
C ALA A 125 -11.22 -0.17 -11.15
N PHE A 126 -10.16 -0.81 -10.64
CA PHE A 126 -8.80 -0.52 -11.07
C PHE A 126 -8.57 -0.86 -12.53
N HIS A 127 -9.01 -2.05 -12.97
CA HIS A 127 -8.90 -2.45 -14.38
C HIS A 127 -9.61 -1.46 -15.29
N GLU A 128 -10.84 -1.07 -14.94
CA GLU A 128 -11.59 -0.09 -15.72
C GLU A 128 -10.84 1.24 -15.84
N LEU A 129 -10.23 1.70 -14.76
CA LEU A 129 -9.46 2.93 -14.77
C LEU A 129 -8.22 2.80 -15.66
N ILE A 130 -7.44 1.74 -15.47
CA ILE A 130 -6.19 1.53 -16.21
C ILE A 130 -6.47 1.42 -17.71
N GLU A 131 -7.57 0.79 -18.09
CA GLU A 131 -7.93 0.51 -19.48
C GLU A 131 -8.72 1.66 -20.12
N SER A 132 -9.00 2.70 -19.39
CA SER A 132 -9.79 3.84 -19.88
C SER A 132 -9.02 4.78 -20.82
#